data_ff71be0f8c1e7e3c1b91c712013bee4d
#
_entry.id   ff71be0f8c1e7e3c1b91c712013bee4d
#
_cell.length_a   1.000
_cell.length_b   1.000
_cell.length_c   1.000
_cell.angle_alpha   90.00
_cell.angle_beta   90.00
_cell.angle_gamma   90.00
#
_symmetry.space_group_name_H-M   'P 1'
#
loop_
_entity.id
_entity.type
_entity.pdbx_description
1 polymer ?
#
loop_
_entity_poly.entity_id
_entity_poly.type
_entity_poly.pdbx_seq_one_letter_code
_entity_poly.pdbx_strand_id
1 'polypeptide(L)'
;MISLGVVHRIPYGSVMPFREVSMRVVIQSDYEKMSLWAARHIADAINGHKEDRPFVLGLPTGSSPLGVYRNLVEMNRNGDVSFKNVVTFNMDEYVGLPKSHDQSYWYFMWSNFFDHIDIPKENVNILDGMAKDLMEECRRYEEKIASYGGIDLFMGGIGVDGHIAFNEPYTSLSSRTGVRTLTSDTKIVNSRFFGNDPSKVPSYALSVGVGTVTDSKEVLVLINGHNKARALAHTVEGGVSQKWTCSALQLHNNAVIVCDEPACGELKVDTYRYFLDVERGQRL
;
A
#
# COMPACT_ATOMS: atom_id res chain seq x y z
N MET A 1 35.06 23.28 -39.39
CA MET A 1 34.80 21.82 -39.29
C MET A 1 34.45 21.52 -37.83
N ILE A 2 33.19 21.35 -37.53
CA ILE A 2 32.68 21.03 -36.18
C ILE A 2 32.54 19.52 -36.16
N SER A 3 33.32 18.86 -35.27
CA SER A 3 33.30 17.42 -35.08
C SER A 3 31.99 17.03 -34.41
N LEU A 4 31.18 16.26 -35.11
CA LEU A 4 30.00 15.60 -34.55
C LEU A 4 30.45 14.49 -33.57
N GLY A 5 30.26 14.73 -32.28
CA GLY A 5 30.50 13.74 -31.23
C GLY A 5 29.59 12.52 -31.42
N VAL A 6 30.23 11.34 -31.39
CA VAL A 6 29.56 10.04 -31.43
C VAL A 6 28.70 9.86 -30.23
N VAL A 7 27.38 9.85 -30.38
CA VAL A 7 26.44 9.46 -29.35
C VAL A 7 26.58 7.93 -29.14
N HIS A 8 27.24 7.52 -28.07
CA HIS A 8 27.28 6.12 -27.66
C HIS A 8 25.86 5.68 -27.29
N ARG A 9 25.26 4.86 -28.14
CA ARG A 9 24.03 4.12 -27.78
C ARG A 9 24.38 3.12 -26.67
N ILE A 10 23.79 3.33 -25.50
CA ILE A 10 23.79 2.35 -24.41
C ILE A 10 23.04 1.11 -24.91
N PRO A 11 23.65 -0.11 -24.84
CA PRO A 11 22.96 -1.33 -25.29
C PRO A 11 21.74 -1.61 -24.41
N TYR A 12 20.60 -1.90 -25.05
CA TYR A 12 19.43 -2.45 -24.39
C TYR A 12 19.81 -3.70 -23.59
N GLY A 13 19.68 -3.69 -22.26
CA GLY A 13 19.99 -4.83 -21.41
C GLY A 13 21.04 -4.60 -20.33
N SER A 14 21.69 -3.45 -20.26
CA SER A 14 22.57 -3.13 -19.13
C SER A 14 21.72 -2.72 -17.93
N VAL A 15 21.75 -3.52 -16.86
CA VAL A 15 21.23 -3.16 -15.54
C VAL A 15 21.90 -1.83 -15.16
N MET A 16 21.13 -0.73 -15.10
CA MET A 16 21.64 0.54 -14.60
C MET A 16 22.12 0.32 -13.15
N PRO A 17 23.39 0.61 -12.83
CA PRO A 17 23.94 0.35 -11.48
C PRO A 17 23.38 1.29 -10.42
N PHE A 18 22.58 2.30 -10.79
CA PHE A 18 21.90 3.22 -9.90
C PHE A 18 20.41 3.21 -10.24
N ARG A 19 19.58 2.74 -9.30
CA ARG A 19 18.13 2.91 -9.42
C ARG A 19 17.84 4.41 -9.31
N GLU A 20 17.19 4.98 -10.31
CA GLU A 20 16.77 6.38 -10.26
C GLU A 20 15.83 6.54 -9.05
N VAL A 21 16.14 7.52 -8.20
CA VAL A 21 15.33 7.85 -7.02
C VAL A 21 14.17 8.72 -7.50
N SER A 22 13.06 8.08 -7.86
CA SER A 22 11.89 8.78 -8.38
C SER A 22 10.61 8.03 -8.04
N MET A 23 9.52 8.77 -7.88
CA MET A 23 8.18 8.19 -7.82
C MET A 23 7.88 7.52 -9.17
N ARG A 24 7.38 6.29 -9.13
CA ARG A 24 6.93 5.54 -10.30
C ARG A 24 5.41 5.50 -10.34
N VAL A 25 4.82 5.65 -11.53
CA VAL A 25 3.38 5.48 -11.76
C VAL A 25 3.17 4.50 -12.89
N VAL A 26 2.78 3.27 -12.54
CA VAL A 26 2.55 2.16 -13.47
C VAL A 26 1.06 2.11 -13.80
N ILE A 27 0.69 2.45 -15.03
CA ILE A 27 -0.70 2.52 -15.47
C ILE A 27 -1.07 1.23 -16.20
N GLN A 28 -2.04 0.51 -15.67
CA GLN A 28 -2.60 -0.72 -16.24
C GLN A 28 -3.98 -0.47 -16.85
N SER A 29 -4.39 -1.27 -17.83
CA SER A 29 -5.67 -1.06 -18.52
C SER A 29 -6.90 -1.24 -17.61
N ASP A 30 -6.76 -2.06 -16.58
CA ASP A 30 -7.88 -2.48 -15.71
C ASP A 30 -7.41 -2.96 -14.34
N TYR A 31 -8.39 -3.21 -13.45
CA TYR A 31 -8.15 -3.68 -12.09
C TYR A 31 -7.44 -5.03 -12.02
N GLU A 32 -7.75 -5.95 -12.93
CA GLU A 32 -7.17 -7.31 -12.89
C GLU A 32 -5.67 -7.25 -13.26
N LYS A 33 -5.31 -6.48 -14.27
CA LYS A 33 -3.89 -6.27 -14.64
C LYS A 33 -3.13 -5.48 -13.59
N MET A 34 -3.75 -4.44 -13.01
CA MET A 34 -3.18 -3.71 -11.87
C MET A 34 -2.88 -4.67 -10.71
N SER A 35 -3.84 -5.53 -10.37
CA SER A 35 -3.70 -6.50 -9.29
C SER A 35 -2.63 -7.54 -9.58
N LEU A 36 -2.57 -8.04 -10.81
CA LEU A 36 -1.55 -9.01 -11.23
C LEU A 36 -0.15 -8.40 -11.21
N TRP A 37 -0.01 -7.17 -11.72
CA TRP A 37 1.27 -6.46 -11.69
C TRP A 37 1.78 -6.28 -10.25
N ALA A 38 0.90 -5.80 -9.35
CA ALA A 38 1.25 -5.60 -7.95
C ALA A 38 1.62 -6.92 -7.25
N ALA A 39 0.89 -8.00 -7.52
CA ALA A 39 1.20 -9.32 -6.96
C ALA A 39 2.58 -9.83 -7.42
N ARG A 40 2.90 -9.71 -8.71
CA ARG A 40 4.23 -10.06 -9.25
C ARG A 40 5.33 -9.23 -8.61
N HIS A 41 5.11 -7.93 -8.48
CA HIS A 41 6.07 -7.02 -7.86
C HIS A 41 6.38 -7.41 -6.41
N ILE A 42 5.36 -7.77 -5.62
CA ILE A 42 5.54 -8.26 -4.25
C ILE A 42 6.25 -9.61 -4.23
N ALA A 43 5.85 -10.55 -5.10
CA ALA A 43 6.49 -11.86 -5.19
C ALA A 43 7.97 -11.75 -5.58
N ASP A 44 8.30 -10.89 -6.53
CA ASP A 44 9.68 -10.61 -6.95
C ASP A 44 10.50 -9.98 -5.80
N ALA A 45 9.91 -9.07 -5.03
CA ALA A 45 10.55 -8.47 -3.87
C ALA A 45 10.85 -9.50 -2.77
N ILE A 46 9.90 -10.39 -2.46
CA ILE A 46 10.07 -11.48 -1.49
C ILE A 46 11.18 -12.45 -1.97
N ASN A 47 11.10 -12.91 -3.22
CA ASN A 47 12.05 -13.85 -3.79
C ASN A 47 13.46 -13.25 -3.95
N GLY A 48 13.53 -11.93 -4.17
CA GLY A 48 14.79 -11.18 -4.29
C GLY A 48 15.44 -10.83 -2.97
N HIS A 49 14.76 -11.05 -1.83
CA HIS A 49 15.27 -10.71 -0.50
C HIS A 49 16.48 -11.61 -0.12
N LYS A 50 17.59 -10.94 0.23
CA LYS A 50 18.87 -11.64 0.51
C LYS A 50 19.42 -11.35 1.91
N GLU A 51 18.70 -10.56 2.71
CA GLU A 51 19.11 -10.25 4.08
C GLU A 51 18.90 -11.48 4.98
N ASP A 52 19.74 -11.63 6.00
CA ASP A 52 19.63 -12.72 7.00
C ASP A 52 18.57 -12.39 8.07
N ARG A 53 17.38 -12.06 7.61
CA ARG A 53 16.17 -11.81 8.41
C ARG A 53 14.93 -12.02 7.55
N PRO A 54 13.74 -12.19 8.15
CA PRO A 54 12.50 -12.25 7.38
C PRO A 54 12.27 -11.00 6.52
N PHE A 55 11.62 -11.16 5.36
CA PHE A 55 11.07 -10.04 4.59
C PHE A 55 9.86 -9.46 5.34
N VAL A 56 9.83 -8.15 5.55
CA VAL A 56 8.77 -7.47 6.30
C VAL A 56 7.81 -6.76 5.35
N LEU A 57 6.55 -7.21 5.34
CA LEU A 57 5.51 -6.77 4.40
C LEU A 57 4.38 -6.05 5.13
N GLY A 58 4.15 -4.78 4.80
CA GLY A 58 2.98 -4.02 5.22
C GLY A 58 1.77 -4.32 4.34
N LEU A 59 0.57 -4.49 4.92
CA LEU A 59 -0.63 -4.94 4.20
C LEU A 59 -1.87 -4.13 4.58
N PRO A 60 -2.69 -3.71 3.59
CA PRO A 60 -3.98 -3.05 3.79
C PRO A 60 -5.14 -4.06 3.81
N THR A 61 -6.31 -3.59 4.22
CA THR A 61 -7.59 -4.23 3.96
C THR A 61 -8.40 -3.49 2.89
N GLY A 62 -9.64 -3.88 2.68
CA GLY A 62 -10.55 -3.24 1.73
C GLY A 62 -10.61 -3.91 0.35
N SER A 63 -11.31 -3.26 -0.59
CA SER A 63 -11.59 -3.87 -1.90
C SER A 63 -10.42 -3.83 -2.88
N SER A 64 -9.58 -2.80 -2.83
CA SER A 64 -8.47 -2.63 -3.78
C SER A 64 -7.45 -3.77 -3.73
N PRO A 65 -6.99 -4.28 -2.56
CA PRO A 65 -5.99 -5.34 -2.50
C PRO A 65 -6.53 -6.76 -2.76
N LEU A 66 -7.84 -6.99 -2.83
CA LEU A 66 -8.41 -8.34 -3.00
C LEU A 66 -7.89 -9.07 -4.23
N GLY A 67 -7.75 -8.38 -5.36
CA GLY A 67 -7.17 -8.94 -6.58
C GLY A 67 -5.70 -9.33 -6.39
N VAL A 68 -4.94 -8.51 -5.67
CA VAL A 68 -3.54 -8.81 -5.34
C VAL A 68 -3.46 -10.04 -4.45
N TYR A 69 -4.28 -10.15 -3.40
CA TYR A 69 -4.31 -11.33 -2.52
C TYR A 69 -4.67 -12.60 -3.28
N ARG A 70 -5.68 -12.57 -4.17
CA ARG A 70 -6.02 -13.73 -5.02
C ARG A 70 -4.82 -14.20 -5.84
N ASN A 71 -4.12 -13.27 -6.52
CA ASN A 71 -2.96 -13.60 -7.32
C ASN A 71 -1.80 -14.14 -6.47
N LEU A 72 -1.51 -13.55 -5.30
CA LEU A 72 -0.46 -14.03 -4.40
C LEU A 72 -0.77 -15.43 -3.83
N VAL A 73 -2.03 -15.72 -3.52
CA VAL A 73 -2.49 -17.07 -3.10
C VAL A 73 -2.25 -18.07 -4.22
N GLU A 74 -2.58 -17.73 -5.47
CA GLU A 74 -2.33 -18.59 -6.61
C GLU A 74 -0.83 -18.82 -6.84
N MET A 75 -0.02 -17.76 -6.81
CA MET A 75 1.45 -17.85 -6.92
C MET A 75 2.04 -18.70 -5.79
N ASN A 76 1.56 -18.58 -4.55
CA ASN A 76 2.02 -19.43 -3.45
C ASN A 76 1.67 -20.90 -3.66
N ARG A 77 0.46 -21.21 -4.11
CA ARG A 77 0.02 -22.58 -4.43
C ARG A 77 0.83 -23.20 -5.56
N ASN A 78 1.24 -22.40 -6.54
CA ASN A 78 2.06 -22.83 -7.67
C ASN A 78 3.54 -22.97 -7.30
N GLY A 79 3.97 -22.46 -6.13
CA GLY A 79 5.38 -22.45 -5.71
C GLY A 79 6.18 -21.28 -6.29
N ASP A 80 5.53 -20.29 -6.89
CA ASP A 80 6.18 -19.09 -7.45
C ASP A 80 6.69 -18.14 -6.35
N VAL A 81 6.07 -18.17 -5.17
CA VAL A 81 6.46 -17.39 -3.98
C VAL A 81 6.15 -18.18 -2.70
N SER A 82 6.99 -18.04 -1.66
CA SER A 82 6.76 -18.62 -0.34
C SER A 82 6.74 -17.52 0.73
N PHE A 83 5.78 -17.59 1.65
CA PHE A 83 5.65 -16.67 2.77
C PHE A 83 6.24 -17.22 4.08
N LYS A 84 6.91 -18.37 4.05
CA LYS A 84 7.52 -19.00 5.26
C LYS A 84 8.52 -18.09 5.97
N ASN A 85 9.27 -17.29 5.21
CA ASN A 85 10.21 -16.30 5.76
C ASN A 85 9.73 -14.86 5.57
N VAL A 86 8.42 -14.64 5.69
CA VAL A 86 7.79 -13.32 5.63
C VAL A 86 7.14 -13.01 6.98
N VAL A 87 7.28 -11.77 7.42
CA VAL A 87 6.55 -11.21 8.58
C VAL A 87 5.65 -10.09 8.05
N THR A 88 4.39 -10.09 8.46
CA THR A 88 3.43 -9.08 7.99
C THR A 88 2.99 -8.13 9.09
N PHE A 89 2.71 -6.88 8.70
CA PHE A 89 2.11 -5.86 9.55
C PHE A 89 0.91 -5.24 8.83
N ASN A 90 -0.29 -5.40 9.39
CA ASN A 90 -1.47 -4.74 8.84
C ASN A 90 -1.53 -3.26 9.21
N MET A 91 -2.10 -2.45 8.29
CA MET A 91 -2.14 -0.99 8.44
C MET A 91 -3.03 -0.53 9.59
N ASP A 92 -4.12 -1.24 9.89
CA ASP A 92 -5.17 -0.76 10.77
C ASP A 92 -6.07 -1.88 11.31
N GLU A 93 -6.87 -1.56 12.33
CA GLU A 93 -7.96 -2.38 12.86
C GLU A 93 -8.98 -1.47 13.56
N TYR A 94 -10.25 -1.81 13.48
CA TYR A 94 -11.31 -1.13 14.23
C TYR A 94 -11.19 -1.33 15.74
N VAL A 95 -11.40 -0.24 16.49
CA VAL A 95 -11.50 -0.33 17.96
C VAL A 95 -12.89 -0.86 18.33
N GLY A 96 -12.89 -1.86 19.24
CA GLY A 96 -14.10 -2.44 19.80
C GLY A 96 -14.71 -3.59 19.00
N LEU A 97 -14.07 -4.03 17.88
CA LEU A 97 -14.47 -5.24 17.18
C LEU A 97 -13.59 -6.43 17.60
N PRO A 98 -14.19 -7.52 18.12
CA PRO A 98 -13.43 -8.74 18.39
C PRO A 98 -12.99 -9.42 17.08
N LYS A 99 -11.90 -10.18 17.13
CA LYS A 99 -11.35 -10.91 15.98
C LYS A 99 -12.35 -11.81 15.25
N SER A 100 -13.37 -12.30 15.97
CA SER A 100 -14.44 -13.14 15.42
C SER A 100 -15.54 -12.36 14.68
N HIS A 101 -15.52 -11.02 14.76
CA HIS A 101 -16.49 -10.19 14.06
C HIS A 101 -16.17 -10.19 12.57
N ASP A 102 -17.16 -10.43 11.71
CA ASP A 102 -17.00 -10.56 10.26
C ASP A 102 -16.49 -9.29 9.56
N GLN A 103 -16.56 -8.14 10.23
CA GLN A 103 -16.05 -6.87 9.75
C GLN A 103 -14.75 -6.43 10.45
N SER A 104 -14.17 -7.24 11.35
CA SER A 104 -12.81 -6.98 11.84
C SER A 104 -11.80 -7.18 10.70
N TYR A 105 -10.74 -6.40 10.70
CA TYR A 105 -9.69 -6.56 9.69
C TYR A 105 -8.89 -7.83 9.93
N TRP A 106 -8.83 -8.30 11.18
CA TRP A 106 -8.32 -9.63 11.48
C TRP A 106 -9.08 -10.71 10.70
N TYR A 107 -10.43 -10.72 10.79
CA TYR A 107 -11.28 -11.67 10.06
C TYR A 107 -11.10 -11.55 8.55
N PHE A 108 -11.10 -10.31 8.04
CA PHE A 108 -10.88 -10.04 6.62
C PHE A 108 -9.57 -10.66 6.11
N MET A 109 -8.46 -10.43 6.81
CA MET A 109 -7.14 -10.89 6.37
C MET A 109 -7.00 -12.41 6.44
N TRP A 110 -7.50 -13.05 7.48
CA TRP A 110 -7.47 -14.50 7.56
C TRP A 110 -8.35 -15.13 6.49
N SER A 111 -9.59 -14.66 6.31
CA SER A 111 -10.52 -15.20 5.31
C SER A 111 -10.07 -15.02 3.85
N ASN A 112 -9.35 -13.93 3.54
CA ASN A 112 -9.02 -13.60 2.14
C ASN A 112 -7.55 -13.89 1.78
N PHE A 113 -6.66 -14.08 2.76
CA PHE A 113 -5.25 -14.21 2.47
C PHE A 113 -4.51 -15.23 3.36
N PHE A 114 -4.41 -15.01 4.67
CA PHE A 114 -3.49 -15.77 5.52
C PHE A 114 -3.84 -17.26 5.64
N ASP A 115 -5.11 -17.65 5.65
CA ASP A 115 -5.53 -19.07 5.67
C ASP A 115 -5.22 -19.81 4.36
N HIS A 116 -4.79 -19.09 3.32
CA HIS A 116 -4.61 -19.63 1.98
C HIS A 116 -3.14 -19.72 1.53
N ILE A 117 -2.19 -19.25 2.37
CA ILE A 117 -0.75 -19.20 2.07
C ILE A 117 0.06 -19.91 3.17
N ASP A 118 1.34 -20.14 2.91
CA ASP A 118 2.25 -20.88 3.80
C ASP A 118 2.92 -20.01 4.90
N ILE A 119 2.32 -18.87 5.26
CA ILE A 119 2.85 -17.99 6.31
C ILE A 119 2.68 -18.61 7.71
N PRO A 120 3.73 -18.63 8.58
CA PRO A 120 3.56 -18.98 10.00
C PRO A 120 2.64 -17.98 10.72
N LYS A 121 1.71 -18.48 11.54
CA LYS A 121 0.73 -17.63 12.24
C LYS A 121 1.39 -16.58 13.16
N GLU A 122 2.49 -16.93 13.77
CA GLU A 122 3.29 -16.06 14.64
C GLU A 122 3.94 -14.88 13.89
N ASN A 123 4.07 -14.99 12.58
CA ASN A 123 4.60 -13.95 11.71
C ASN A 123 3.55 -12.92 11.28
N VAL A 124 2.28 -13.16 11.56
CA VAL A 124 1.19 -12.24 11.24
C VAL A 124 0.98 -11.25 12.38
N ASN A 125 1.06 -9.96 12.08
CA ASN A 125 0.84 -8.89 13.05
C ASN A 125 -0.32 -8.01 12.58
N ILE A 126 -1.35 -7.94 13.42
CA ILE A 126 -2.51 -7.07 13.27
C ILE A 126 -2.72 -6.36 14.61
N LEU A 127 -3.01 -5.06 14.57
CA LEU A 127 -3.31 -4.26 15.76
C LEU A 127 -4.50 -4.86 16.52
N ASP A 128 -4.44 -4.86 17.85
CA ASP A 128 -5.53 -5.38 18.68
C ASP A 128 -6.50 -4.26 19.08
N GLY A 129 -7.59 -4.11 18.33
CA GLY A 129 -8.65 -3.14 18.63
C GLY A 129 -9.41 -3.38 19.92
N MET A 130 -9.18 -4.53 20.60
CA MET A 130 -9.74 -4.89 21.90
C MET A 130 -8.74 -4.72 23.05
N ALA A 131 -7.55 -4.18 22.79
CA ALA A 131 -6.52 -3.96 23.83
C ALA A 131 -7.05 -3.05 24.94
N LYS A 132 -6.71 -3.35 26.20
CA LYS A 132 -7.11 -2.54 27.36
C LYS A 132 -6.47 -1.14 27.33
N ASP A 133 -5.24 -1.04 26.84
CA ASP A 133 -4.53 0.20 26.63
C ASP A 133 -4.17 0.31 25.14
N LEU A 134 -4.94 1.12 24.43
CA LEU A 134 -4.78 1.32 22.99
C LEU A 134 -3.49 2.06 22.63
N MET A 135 -3.01 2.95 23.50
CA MET A 135 -1.78 3.69 23.27
C MET A 135 -0.55 2.78 23.46
N GLU A 136 -0.58 1.91 24.46
CA GLU A 136 0.45 0.89 24.66
C GLU A 136 0.48 -0.12 23.51
N GLU A 137 -0.69 -0.52 22.98
CA GLU A 137 -0.76 -1.38 21.80
C GLU A 137 -0.10 -0.71 20.58
N CYS A 138 -0.37 0.57 20.35
CA CYS A 138 0.26 1.33 19.27
C CYS A 138 1.78 1.42 19.45
N ARG A 139 2.25 1.69 20.67
CA ARG A 139 3.69 1.76 20.99
C ARG A 139 4.38 0.41 20.74
N ARG A 140 3.79 -0.67 21.26
CA ARG A 140 4.28 -2.04 21.07
C ARG A 140 4.35 -2.43 19.58
N TYR A 141 3.38 -1.98 18.78
CA TYR A 141 3.34 -2.24 17.35
C TYR A 141 4.51 -1.58 16.60
N GLU A 142 4.78 -0.30 16.89
CA GLU A 142 5.93 0.42 16.34
C GLU A 142 7.26 -0.21 16.77
N GLU A 143 7.39 -0.59 18.05
CA GLU A 143 8.59 -1.27 18.57
C GLU A 143 8.80 -2.62 17.89
N LYS A 144 7.73 -3.35 17.62
CA LYS A 144 7.82 -4.62 16.91
C LYS A 144 8.25 -4.42 15.45
N ILE A 145 7.73 -3.41 14.75
CA ILE A 145 8.21 -3.04 13.40
C ILE A 145 9.71 -2.72 13.46
N ALA A 146 10.13 -1.88 14.40
CA ALA A 146 11.53 -1.49 14.56
C ALA A 146 12.45 -2.70 14.87
N SER A 147 11.97 -3.69 15.65
CA SER A 147 12.75 -4.88 16.01
C SER A 147 13.10 -5.78 14.80
N TYR A 148 12.33 -5.69 13.71
CA TYR A 148 12.62 -6.34 12.43
C TYR A 148 13.47 -5.48 11.49
N GLY A 149 13.88 -4.28 11.91
CA GLY A 149 14.63 -3.33 11.07
C GLY A 149 13.76 -2.49 10.13
N GLY A 150 12.48 -2.35 10.46
CA GLY A 150 11.49 -1.63 9.65
C GLY A 150 10.77 -2.53 8.63
N ILE A 151 9.99 -1.91 7.76
CA ILE A 151 9.21 -2.59 6.73
C ILE A 151 9.95 -2.51 5.38
N ASP A 152 10.11 -3.65 4.71
CA ASP A 152 10.78 -3.72 3.41
C ASP A 152 9.89 -3.19 2.29
N LEU A 153 8.62 -3.62 2.26
CA LEU A 153 7.62 -3.13 1.32
C LEU A 153 6.30 -2.91 2.05
N PHE A 154 5.74 -1.70 1.96
CA PHE A 154 4.42 -1.40 2.46
C PHE A 154 3.44 -1.29 1.30
N MET A 155 2.58 -2.30 1.12
CA MET A 155 1.45 -2.19 0.20
C MET A 155 0.32 -1.42 0.87
N GLY A 156 -0.27 -0.44 0.16
CA GLY A 156 -1.39 0.35 0.65
C GLY A 156 -2.37 0.73 -0.45
N GLY A 157 -3.46 1.36 -0.06
CA GLY A 157 -4.36 2.09 -0.93
C GLY A 157 -4.52 3.51 -0.44
N ILE A 158 -5.31 4.32 -1.15
CA ILE A 158 -5.69 5.67 -0.70
C ILE A 158 -7.22 5.83 -0.64
N GLY A 159 -7.68 6.70 0.26
CA GLY A 159 -9.08 7.13 0.30
C GLY A 159 -9.48 7.95 -0.94
N VAL A 160 -10.78 8.23 -1.12
CA VAL A 160 -11.26 9.15 -2.16
C VAL A 160 -10.82 10.59 -1.91
N ASP A 161 -10.54 10.92 -0.67
CA ASP A 161 -9.99 12.18 -0.17
C ASP A 161 -8.45 12.14 -0.02
N GLY A 162 -7.83 11.07 -0.48
CA GLY A 162 -6.37 10.88 -0.49
C GLY A 162 -5.76 10.49 0.85
N HIS A 163 -6.54 10.02 1.82
CA HIS A 163 -5.95 9.50 3.06
C HIS A 163 -5.19 8.18 2.86
N ILE A 164 -4.10 8.01 3.60
CA ILE A 164 -3.36 6.74 3.72
C ILE A 164 -3.73 6.09 5.06
N ALA A 165 -4.10 4.80 5.06
CA ALA A 165 -4.68 4.12 6.21
C ALA A 165 -5.87 4.94 6.77
N PHE A 166 -6.06 5.07 8.08
CA PHE A 166 -7.04 5.99 8.64
C PHE A 166 -6.44 7.37 9.02
N ASN A 167 -5.40 7.80 8.30
CA ASN A 167 -4.88 9.16 8.49
C ASN A 167 -5.67 10.15 7.64
N GLU A 168 -6.81 10.57 8.16
CA GLU A 168 -7.74 11.54 7.56
C GLU A 168 -7.03 12.85 7.16
N PRO A 169 -7.60 13.67 6.24
CA PRO A 169 -7.07 14.97 5.89
C PRO A 169 -6.66 15.79 7.13
N TYR A 170 -5.53 16.48 7.02
CA TYR A 170 -4.87 17.27 8.07
C TYR A 170 -4.14 16.47 9.16
N THR A 171 -4.07 15.14 9.07
CA THR A 171 -3.15 14.36 9.89
C THR A 171 -1.70 14.72 9.55
N SER A 172 -0.84 14.80 10.56
CA SER A 172 0.59 15.06 10.35
C SER A 172 1.23 14.02 9.41
N LEU A 173 2.02 14.49 8.44
CA LEU A 173 2.73 13.61 7.51
C LEU A 173 3.86 12.81 8.18
N SER A 174 4.27 13.19 9.42
CA SER A 174 5.21 12.46 10.26
C SER A 174 4.53 11.65 11.38
N SER A 175 3.18 11.47 11.30
CA SER A 175 2.43 10.74 12.33
C SER A 175 2.88 9.28 12.45
N ARG A 176 2.79 8.76 13.67
CA ARG A 176 3.08 7.35 14.00
C ARG A 176 1.78 6.59 14.27
N THR A 177 1.89 5.28 14.46
CA THR A 177 0.75 4.44 14.84
C THR A 177 0.01 5.02 16.04
N GLY A 178 -1.31 5.09 15.94
CA GLY A 178 -2.13 5.70 16.98
C GLY A 178 -3.63 5.46 16.77
N VAL A 179 -4.40 5.92 17.75
CA VAL A 179 -5.86 5.92 17.68
C VAL A 179 -6.31 7.04 16.73
N ARG A 180 -7.20 6.71 15.80
CA ARG A 180 -7.79 7.65 14.84
C ARG A 180 -9.29 7.70 15.02
N THR A 181 -9.84 8.93 15.01
CA THR A 181 -11.29 9.15 14.91
C THR A 181 -11.70 9.06 13.45
N LEU A 182 -12.69 8.25 13.15
CA LEU A 182 -13.23 8.15 11.79
C LEU A 182 -14.20 9.28 11.52
N THR A 183 -14.01 9.98 10.40
CA THR A 183 -14.92 11.05 9.97
C THR A 183 -16.29 10.50 9.59
N SER A 184 -17.30 11.38 9.54
CA SER A 184 -18.64 11.00 9.09
C SER A 184 -18.61 10.45 7.66
N ASP A 185 -17.80 11.03 6.78
CA ASP A 185 -17.65 10.59 5.39
C ASP A 185 -17.04 9.19 5.31
N THR A 186 -15.99 8.93 6.09
CA THR A 186 -15.38 7.59 6.21
C THR A 186 -16.37 6.56 6.75
N LYS A 187 -17.19 6.93 7.76
CA LYS A 187 -18.24 6.05 8.27
C LYS A 187 -19.32 5.77 7.23
N ILE A 188 -19.74 6.77 6.44
CA ILE A 188 -20.67 6.58 5.32
C ILE A 188 -20.10 5.63 4.28
N VAL A 189 -18.87 5.83 3.83
CA VAL A 189 -18.21 4.97 2.85
C VAL A 189 -18.11 3.52 3.35
N ASN A 190 -17.74 3.34 4.62
CA ASN A 190 -17.55 2.02 5.21
C ASN A 190 -18.87 1.35 5.64
N SER A 191 -19.99 2.09 5.72
CA SER A 191 -21.30 1.54 6.10
C SER A 191 -21.76 0.40 5.19
N ARG A 192 -21.31 0.36 3.94
CA ARG A 192 -21.57 -0.75 2.99
C ARG A 192 -21.17 -2.13 3.55
N PHE A 193 -20.21 -2.17 4.46
CA PHE A 193 -19.78 -3.38 5.15
C PHE A 193 -20.59 -3.65 6.43
N PHE A 194 -21.37 -2.68 6.91
CA PHE A 194 -22.16 -2.73 8.13
C PHE A 194 -23.67 -2.62 7.84
N GLY A 195 -24.12 -3.28 6.76
CA GLY A 195 -25.54 -3.27 6.37
C GLY A 195 -26.07 -1.92 5.88
N ASN A 196 -25.20 -1.06 5.33
CA ASN A 196 -25.46 0.32 4.91
C ASN A 196 -25.89 1.25 6.07
N ASP A 197 -25.51 0.93 7.31
CA ASP A 197 -25.81 1.71 8.50
C ASP A 197 -24.52 2.36 9.07
N PRO A 198 -24.30 3.68 8.86
CA PRO A 198 -23.12 4.37 9.37
C PRO A 198 -23.00 4.36 10.91
N SER A 199 -24.13 4.18 11.63
CA SER A 199 -24.12 4.13 13.09
C SER A 199 -23.47 2.86 13.64
N LYS A 200 -23.41 1.79 12.85
CA LYS A 200 -22.76 0.52 13.18
C LYS A 200 -21.26 0.52 12.92
N VAL A 201 -20.76 1.47 12.13
CA VAL A 201 -19.33 1.60 11.89
C VAL A 201 -18.67 2.13 13.17
N PRO A 202 -17.58 1.48 13.66
CA PRO A 202 -16.86 1.97 14.83
C PRO A 202 -16.41 3.43 14.66
N SER A 203 -16.39 4.18 15.76
CA SER A 203 -15.98 5.59 15.74
C SER A 203 -14.47 5.77 15.75
N TYR A 204 -13.73 4.74 16.14
CA TYR A 204 -12.27 4.77 16.27
C TYR A 204 -11.64 3.57 15.60
N ALA A 205 -10.42 3.77 15.12
CA ALA A 205 -9.54 2.72 14.64
C ALA A 205 -8.12 2.91 15.20
N LEU A 206 -7.38 1.81 15.36
CA LEU A 206 -5.93 1.84 15.46
C LEU A 206 -5.38 1.87 14.04
N SER A 207 -4.44 2.76 13.76
CA SER A 207 -3.91 2.91 12.41
C SER A 207 -2.43 3.30 12.46
N VAL A 208 -1.63 2.69 11.58
CA VAL A 208 -0.28 3.17 11.34
C VAL A 208 -0.31 4.63 10.88
N GLY A 209 0.71 5.39 11.26
CA GLY A 209 0.84 6.78 10.83
C GLY A 209 1.35 6.92 9.39
N VAL A 210 1.20 8.11 8.81
CA VAL A 210 1.79 8.42 7.50
C VAL A 210 3.32 8.23 7.55
N GLY A 211 3.98 8.73 8.62
CA GLY A 211 5.40 8.53 8.83
C GLY A 211 5.80 7.05 8.95
N THR A 212 4.97 6.22 9.62
CA THR A 212 5.22 4.77 9.72
C THR A 212 5.22 4.11 8.33
N VAL A 213 4.28 4.50 7.45
CA VAL A 213 4.23 4.01 6.06
C VAL A 213 5.42 4.50 5.26
N THR A 214 5.74 5.79 5.34
CA THR A 214 6.81 6.40 4.54
C THR A 214 8.22 6.08 5.04
N ASP A 215 8.40 5.52 6.23
CA ASP A 215 9.68 4.99 6.72
C ASP A 215 10.02 3.62 6.11
N SER A 216 9.10 2.99 5.38
CA SER A 216 9.34 1.71 4.71
C SER A 216 10.40 1.86 3.60
N LYS A 217 11.14 0.80 3.26
CA LYS A 217 12.14 0.86 2.18
C LYS A 217 11.49 1.09 0.81
N GLU A 218 10.28 0.55 0.63
CA GLU A 218 9.44 0.76 -0.55
C GLU A 218 7.97 0.91 -0.14
N VAL A 219 7.24 1.81 -0.80
CA VAL A 219 5.78 1.94 -0.65
C VAL A 219 5.12 1.66 -1.99
N LEU A 220 4.26 0.63 -2.03
CA LEU A 220 3.46 0.26 -3.20
C LEU A 220 2.01 0.65 -2.97
N VAL A 221 1.47 1.58 -3.76
CA VAL A 221 0.11 2.08 -3.59
C VAL A 221 -0.78 1.66 -4.75
N LEU A 222 -1.90 1.01 -4.40
CA LEU A 222 -2.93 0.57 -5.34
C LEU A 222 -4.00 1.67 -5.49
N ILE A 223 -4.24 2.14 -6.70
CA ILE A 223 -5.25 3.15 -6.97
C ILE A 223 -6.12 2.71 -8.14
N ASN A 224 -7.37 2.33 -7.87
CA ASN A 224 -8.27 1.82 -8.90
C ASN A 224 -9.64 2.53 -8.89
N GLY A 225 -10.17 2.70 -10.10
CA GLY A 225 -11.48 3.27 -10.33
C GLY A 225 -11.51 4.79 -10.39
N HIS A 226 -12.45 5.33 -11.15
CA HIS A 226 -12.59 6.77 -11.42
C HIS A 226 -12.83 7.61 -10.16
N ASN A 227 -13.48 7.03 -9.13
CA ASN A 227 -13.69 7.71 -7.85
C ASN A 227 -12.40 8.04 -7.08
N LYS A 228 -11.26 7.50 -7.52
CA LYS A 228 -9.92 7.79 -6.97
C LYS A 228 -9.09 8.74 -7.84
N ALA A 229 -9.62 9.17 -8.99
CA ALA A 229 -8.87 9.97 -9.97
C ALA A 229 -8.35 11.28 -9.36
N ARG A 230 -9.18 11.96 -8.57
CA ARG A 230 -8.78 13.19 -7.88
C ARG A 230 -7.68 12.95 -6.85
N ALA A 231 -7.78 11.88 -6.08
CA ALA A 231 -6.76 11.51 -5.10
C ALA A 231 -5.43 11.16 -5.78
N LEU A 232 -5.46 10.44 -6.91
CA LEU A 232 -4.27 10.16 -7.73
C LEU A 232 -3.63 11.45 -8.24
N ALA A 233 -4.42 12.38 -8.79
CA ALA A 233 -3.88 13.66 -9.27
C ALA A 233 -3.19 14.45 -8.15
N HIS A 234 -3.78 14.50 -6.95
CA HIS A 234 -3.14 15.16 -5.80
C HIS A 234 -1.91 14.41 -5.27
N THR A 235 -1.86 13.09 -5.42
CA THR A 235 -0.69 12.28 -5.05
C THR A 235 0.51 12.59 -5.94
N VAL A 236 0.29 12.75 -7.25
CA VAL A 236 1.35 12.83 -8.26
C VAL A 236 1.69 14.28 -8.63
N GLU A 237 0.67 15.11 -8.86
CA GLU A 237 0.82 16.47 -9.44
C GLU A 237 0.67 17.58 -8.39
N GLY A 238 0.00 17.32 -7.29
CA GLY A 238 -0.25 18.30 -6.23
C GLY A 238 1.00 18.66 -5.44
N GLY A 239 0.96 19.76 -4.70
CA GLY A 239 1.99 20.04 -3.68
C GLY A 239 1.83 19.12 -2.47
N VAL A 240 2.94 18.86 -1.76
CA VAL A 240 2.92 18.09 -0.51
C VAL A 240 2.09 18.85 0.53
N SER A 241 1.05 18.23 1.03
CA SER A 241 0.07 18.86 1.92
C SER A 241 -0.60 17.84 2.84
N GLN A 242 -0.79 18.22 4.10
CA GLN A 242 -1.56 17.42 5.07
C GLN A 242 -3.04 17.25 4.66
N LYS A 243 -3.57 18.11 3.80
CA LYS A 243 -4.92 17.95 3.25
C LYS A 243 -5.05 16.68 2.42
N TRP A 244 -3.97 16.26 1.79
CA TRP A 244 -3.84 15.05 0.98
C TRP A 244 -2.68 14.24 1.54
N THR A 245 -2.92 13.41 2.54
CA THR A 245 -1.83 12.68 3.22
C THR A 245 -1.07 11.77 2.26
N CYS A 246 -1.71 11.30 1.19
CA CYS A 246 -1.07 10.57 0.07
C CYS A 246 0.03 11.39 -0.63
N SER A 247 -0.01 12.73 -0.56
CA SER A 247 1.03 13.57 -1.17
C SER A 247 2.41 13.40 -0.50
N ALA A 248 2.47 12.83 0.71
CA ALA A 248 3.72 12.47 1.39
C ALA A 248 4.59 11.50 0.57
N LEU A 249 3.96 10.69 -0.31
CA LEU A 249 4.65 9.76 -1.20
C LEU A 249 5.62 10.47 -2.16
N GLN A 250 5.41 11.75 -2.47
CA GLN A 250 6.34 12.55 -3.28
C GLN A 250 7.70 12.77 -2.59
N LEU A 251 7.77 12.62 -1.27
CA LEU A 251 9.01 12.73 -0.50
C LEU A 251 9.70 11.37 -0.31
N HIS A 252 9.04 10.27 -0.71
CA HIS A 252 9.56 8.93 -0.53
C HIS A 252 10.52 8.55 -1.67
N ASN A 253 11.70 8.02 -1.33
CA ASN A 253 12.74 7.67 -2.30
C ASN A 253 12.37 6.50 -3.24
N ASN A 254 11.40 5.67 -2.88
CA ASN A 254 10.98 4.48 -3.62
C ASN A 254 9.47 4.27 -3.50
N ALA A 255 8.68 5.28 -3.90
CA ALA A 255 7.23 5.15 -4.01
C ALA A 255 6.84 4.62 -5.38
N VAL A 256 6.06 3.55 -5.40
CA VAL A 256 5.47 2.95 -6.60
C VAL A 256 3.95 3.06 -6.51
N ILE A 257 3.35 3.75 -7.43
CA ILE A 257 1.90 3.79 -7.60
C ILE A 257 1.57 2.85 -8.77
N VAL A 258 0.69 1.88 -8.55
CA VAL A 258 0.09 1.12 -9.64
C VAL A 258 -1.39 1.44 -9.69
N CYS A 259 -1.87 1.87 -10.86
CA CYS A 259 -3.26 2.30 -11.03
C CYS A 259 -3.88 1.71 -12.30
N ASP A 260 -5.22 1.74 -12.36
CA ASP A 260 -5.94 1.43 -13.57
C ASP A 260 -6.25 2.70 -14.39
N GLU A 261 -6.57 2.53 -15.67
CA GLU A 261 -6.93 3.65 -16.57
C GLU A 261 -8.05 4.55 -16.01
N PRO A 262 -9.15 4.01 -15.41
CA PRO A 262 -10.20 4.86 -14.83
C PRO A 262 -9.69 5.79 -13.72
N ALA A 263 -8.68 5.38 -12.96
CA ALA A 263 -8.09 6.22 -11.92
C ALA A 263 -7.28 7.40 -12.48
N CYS A 264 -6.86 7.35 -13.74
CA CYS A 264 -6.08 8.42 -14.37
C CYS A 264 -6.91 9.63 -14.85
N GLY A 265 -8.24 9.57 -14.68
CA GLY A 265 -9.17 10.53 -15.30
C GLY A 265 -8.99 12.01 -14.95
N GLU A 266 -8.28 12.35 -13.86
CA GLU A 266 -7.96 13.73 -13.46
C GLU A 266 -6.47 14.08 -13.58
N LEU A 267 -5.62 13.16 -14.07
CA LEU A 267 -4.23 13.49 -14.40
C LEU A 267 -4.18 14.43 -15.62
N LYS A 268 -3.25 15.36 -15.60
CA LYS A 268 -2.94 16.15 -16.80
C LYS A 268 -2.42 15.24 -17.90
N VAL A 269 -2.76 15.57 -19.14
CA VAL A 269 -2.35 14.80 -20.33
C VAL A 269 -0.84 14.59 -20.40
N ASP A 270 -0.07 15.60 -20.02
CA ASP A 270 1.40 15.53 -20.05
C ASP A 270 1.93 14.57 -19.00
N THR A 271 1.38 14.58 -17.79
CA THR A 271 1.73 13.65 -16.71
C THR A 271 1.39 12.21 -17.09
N TYR A 272 0.18 11.99 -17.61
CA TYR A 272 -0.26 10.68 -18.06
C TYR A 272 0.66 10.12 -19.16
N ARG A 273 0.97 10.93 -20.19
CA ARG A 273 1.87 10.52 -21.30
C ARG A 273 3.28 10.25 -20.81
N TYR A 274 3.79 11.06 -19.88
CA TYR A 274 5.12 10.89 -19.31
C TYR A 274 5.25 9.50 -18.66
N PHE A 275 4.33 9.12 -17.80
CA PHE A 275 4.40 7.82 -17.11
C PHE A 275 4.13 6.64 -18.05
N LEU A 276 3.27 6.78 -19.06
CA LEU A 276 3.13 5.76 -20.11
C LEU A 276 4.42 5.54 -20.90
N ASP A 277 5.21 6.57 -21.09
CA ASP A 277 6.48 6.46 -21.84
C ASP A 277 7.58 5.87 -20.96
N VAL A 278 7.76 6.40 -19.77
CA VAL A 278 8.80 5.97 -18.82
C VAL A 278 8.57 4.52 -18.36
N GLU A 279 7.33 4.12 -18.10
CA GLU A 279 6.95 2.79 -17.63
C GLU A 279 6.44 1.87 -18.76
N ARG A 280 6.79 2.17 -20.02
CA ARG A 280 6.30 1.44 -21.22
C ARG A 280 6.47 -0.08 -21.12
N GLY A 281 7.55 -0.56 -20.52
CA GLY A 281 7.84 -1.99 -20.32
C GLY A 281 7.06 -2.66 -19.18
N GLN A 282 6.28 -1.90 -18.41
CA GLN A 282 5.56 -2.39 -17.23
C GLN A 282 4.08 -2.69 -17.49
N ARG A 283 3.56 -2.33 -18.67
CA ARG A 283 2.17 -2.57 -19.03
C ARG A 283 1.95 -4.04 -19.38
N LEU A 284 0.95 -4.70 -18.75
CA LEU A 284 0.56 -6.11 -18.96
C LEU A 284 -0.46 -6.27 -20.08
#